data_dc366c1daa4ef8e67528ea56e37b2e38
#
_entry.id   dc366c1daa4ef8e67528ea56e37b2e38
#
_cell.length_a   1.000
_cell.length_b   1.000
_cell.length_c   1.000
_cell.angle_alpha   90.00
_cell.angle_beta   90.00
_cell.angle_gamma   90.00
#
_symmetry.space_group_name_H-M   'P 1'
#
loop_
_entity.id
_entity.type
_entity.pdbx_description
1 polymer ?
#
loop_
_entity_poly.entity_id
_entity_poly.type
_entity_poly.pdbx_seq_one_letter_code
_entity_poly.pdbx_strand_id
1 'polypeptide(L)'
;MTRPRVASYRFMVLVACSLILASCAHDTYQERADQIKNHSGAFYDNLKSNRVESAIRDNEQIEAMASEMGNTVRKRAGQQGSSTVEREFALMKTANETAATNWLALGQYFAIKRQYPQARATYRRMIDTYTNPTDRPHREQALRALRDLDMIDPPTTTSPTNP
;
A
#
# COMPACT_ATOMS: atom_id res chain seq x y z
N MET A 1 -67.02 -8.47 -13.18
CA MET A 1 -66.05 -9.22 -12.34
C MET A 1 -64.72 -9.33 -13.04
N THR A 2 -63.79 -8.34 -12.87
CA THR A 2 -62.44 -8.41 -13.41
C THR A 2 -61.56 -7.43 -12.65
N ARG A 3 -60.92 -7.83 -11.53
CA ARG A 3 -59.77 -7.12 -10.94
C ARG A 3 -58.85 -8.09 -10.20
N PRO A 4 -57.85 -8.69 -10.88
CA PRO A 4 -56.63 -9.03 -10.15
C PRO A 4 -55.30 -8.70 -10.88
N ARG A 5 -55.30 -7.91 -11.96
CA ARG A 5 -54.01 -7.64 -12.71
C ARG A 5 -53.11 -6.58 -12.11
N VAL A 6 -53.62 -5.66 -11.30
CA VAL A 6 -52.83 -4.53 -10.78
C VAL A 6 -51.95 -4.94 -9.58
N ALA A 7 -52.35 -5.95 -8.82
CA ALA A 7 -51.60 -6.42 -7.65
C ALA A 7 -50.27 -7.12 -8.06
N SER A 8 -50.30 -7.92 -9.13
CA SER A 8 -49.10 -8.62 -9.64
C SER A 8 -48.03 -7.67 -10.18
N TYR A 9 -48.46 -6.58 -10.82
CA TYR A 9 -47.49 -5.60 -11.36
C TYR A 9 -46.75 -4.83 -10.26
N ARG A 10 -47.45 -4.47 -9.19
CA ARG A 10 -46.86 -3.80 -8.02
C ARG A 10 -45.86 -4.69 -7.29
N PHE A 11 -46.13 -5.98 -7.20
CA PHE A 11 -45.21 -6.94 -6.58
C PHE A 11 -43.96 -7.16 -7.44
N MET A 12 -44.10 -7.21 -8.76
CA MET A 12 -42.98 -7.37 -9.68
C MET A 12 -42.04 -6.14 -9.71
N VAL A 13 -42.62 -4.94 -9.62
CA VAL A 13 -41.83 -3.69 -9.55
C VAL A 13 -41.05 -3.57 -8.24
N LEU A 14 -41.65 -3.98 -7.12
CA LEU A 14 -40.97 -3.98 -5.81
C LEU A 14 -39.80 -4.98 -5.75
N VAL A 15 -39.97 -6.17 -6.33
CA VAL A 15 -38.91 -7.19 -6.40
C VAL A 15 -37.76 -6.71 -7.34
N ALA A 16 -38.08 -6.08 -8.46
CA ALA A 16 -37.08 -5.53 -9.38
C ALA A 16 -36.29 -4.36 -8.74
N CYS A 17 -36.95 -3.47 -7.99
CA CYS A 17 -36.27 -2.41 -7.24
C CYS A 17 -35.34 -2.96 -6.13
N SER A 18 -35.74 -4.03 -5.45
CA SER A 18 -34.91 -4.65 -4.39
C SER A 18 -33.63 -5.29 -4.96
N LEU A 19 -33.69 -5.86 -6.14
CA LEU A 19 -32.54 -6.46 -6.82
C LEU A 19 -31.53 -5.39 -7.31
N ILE A 20 -32.00 -4.22 -7.71
CA ILE A 20 -31.13 -3.12 -8.15
C ILE A 20 -30.38 -2.49 -6.95
N LEU A 21 -31.00 -2.41 -5.78
CA LEU A 21 -30.37 -1.86 -4.58
C LEU A 21 -29.31 -2.79 -3.98
N ALA A 22 -29.43 -4.10 -4.16
CA ALA A 22 -28.42 -5.07 -3.72
C ALA A 22 -27.15 -5.06 -4.58
N SER A 23 -27.21 -4.56 -5.81
CA SER A 23 -26.09 -4.49 -6.76
C SER A 23 -25.15 -3.29 -6.52
N CYS A 24 -25.52 -2.32 -5.68
CA CYS A 24 -24.75 -1.11 -5.44
C CYS A 24 -23.86 -1.16 -4.18
N ALA A 25 -23.84 -2.26 -3.45
CA ALA A 25 -22.84 -2.50 -2.42
C ALA A 25 -21.53 -2.91 -3.12
N HIS A 26 -20.92 -1.98 -3.84
CA HIS A 26 -19.55 -2.17 -4.33
C HIS A 26 -18.69 -2.51 -3.11
N ASP A 27 -17.99 -3.65 -3.18
CA ASP A 27 -17.18 -4.11 -2.06
C ASP A 27 -15.99 -3.15 -1.91
N THR A 28 -16.10 -2.21 -0.99
CA THR A 28 -15.06 -1.21 -0.69
C THR A 28 -13.71 -1.84 -0.37
N TYR A 29 -13.72 -3.10 0.08
CA TYR A 29 -12.50 -3.90 0.27
C TYR A 29 -11.83 -4.20 -1.07
N GLN A 30 -12.59 -4.66 -2.06
CA GLN A 30 -12.07 -4.98 -3.38
C GLN A 30 -11.56 -3.72 -4.08
N GLU A 31 -12.28 -2.62 -3.98
CA GLU A 31 -11.86 -1.34 -4.54
C GLU A 31 -10.49 -0.89 -3.98
N ARG A 32 -10.31 -0.97 -2.66
CA ARG A 32 -9.03 -0.63 -2.01
C ARG A 32 -7.91 -1.59 -2.41
N ALA A 33 -8.21 -2.90 -2.52
CA ALA A 33 -7.24 -3.88 -3.00
C ALA A 33 -6.79 -3.56 -4.43
N ASP A 34 -7.72 -3.21 -5.30
CA ASP A 34 -7.43 -2.82 -6.68
C ASP A 34 -6.64 -1.49 -6.75
N GLN A 35 -6.93 -0.53 -5.88
CA GLN A 35 -6.15 0.71 -5.77
C GLN A 35 -4.70 0.44 -5.37
N ILE A 36 -4.44 -0.40 -4.36
CA ILE A 36 -3.08 -0.80 -3.96
C ILE A 36 -2.35 -1.45 -5.14
N LYS A 37 -2.99 -2.37 -5.85
CA LYS A 37 -2.44 -3.03 -7.03
C LYS A 37 -2.13 -2.04 -8.14
N ASN A 38 -3.04 -1.10 -8.42
CA ASN A 38 -2.89 -0.10 -9.47
C ASN A 38 -1.73 0.85 -9.16
N HIS A 39 -1.61 1.37 -7.93
CA HIS A 39 -0.49 2.20 -7.52
C HIS A 39 0.84 1.43 -7.56
N SER A 40 0.85 0.15 -7.15
CA SER A 40 2.06 -0.68 -7.27
C SER A 40 2.45 -0.90 -8.74
N GLY A 41 1.49 -1.16 -9.62
CA GLY A 41 1.74 -1.24 -11.07
C GLY A 41 2.30 0.06 -11.64
N ALA A 42 1.67 1.19 -11.32
CA ALA A 42 2.11 2.52 -11.73
C ALA A 42 3.52 2.86 -11.22
N PHE A 43 3.86 2.46 -9.98
CA PHE A 43 5.18 2.59 -9.42
C PHE A 43 6.25 1.95 -10.31
N TYR A 44 6.08 0.68 -10.69
CA TYR A 44 7.06 -0.02 -11.53
C TYR A 44 7.10 0.54 -12.95
N ASP A 45 5.98 0.94 -13.53
CA ASP A 45 5.94 1.55 -14.87
C ASP A 45 6.60 2.94 -14.87
N ASN A 46 6.47 3.70 -13.78
CA ASN A 46 7.17 4.95 -13.59
C ASN A 46 8.68 4.75 -13.43
N LEU A 47 9.14 3.73 -12.70
CA LEU A 47 10.56 3.40 -12.61
C LEU A 47 11.15 2.99 -13.95
N LYS A 48 10.47 2.13 -14.72
CA LYS A 48 10.89 1.74 -16.08
C LYS A 48 11.02 2.96 -17.01
N SER A 49 10.14 3.94 -16.82
CA SER A 49 10.14 5.19 -17.61
C SER A 49 11.04 6.28 -17.03
N ASN A 50 11.89 5.98 -16.04
CA ASN A 50 12.77 6.92 -15.33
C ASN A 50 12.01 8.12 -14.70
N ARG A 51 10.75 7.95 -14.35
CA ARG A 51 9.90 8.95 -13.67
C ARG A 51 9.87 8.69 -12.16
N VAL A 52 11.04 8.88 -11.52
CA VAL A 52 11.28 8.49 -10.13
C VAL A 52 10.32 9.17 -9.15
N GLU A 53 10.09 10.48 -9.29
CA GLU A 53 9.20 11.25 -8.41
C GLU A 53 7.75 10.76 -8.50
N SER A 54 7.32 10.30 -9.69
CA SER A 54 5.99 9.71 -9.85
C SER A 54 5.91 8.34 -9.17
N ALA A 55 6.95 7.50 -9.30
CA ALA A 55 7.02 6.24 -8.59
C ALA A 55 6.98 6.44 -7.06
N ILE A 56 7.72 7.42 -6.53
CA ILE A 56 7.68 7.75 -5.10
C ILE A 56 6.25 8.12 -4.67
N ARG A 57 5.57 9.00 -5.42
CA ARG A 57 4.20 9.39 -5.11
C ARG A 57 3.22 8.21 -5.12
N ASP A 58 3.34 7.30 -6.10
CA ASP A 58 2.50 6.11 -6.13
C ASP A 58 2.70 5.24 -4.89
N ASN A 59 3.94 5.07 -4.43
CA ASN A 59 4.21 4.30 -3.22
C ASN A 59 3.72 5.02 -1.96
N GLU A 60 3.85 6.33 -1.88
CA GLU A 60 3.32 7.14 -0.77
C GLU A 60 1.79 7.07 -0.68
N GLN A 61 1.08 6.91 -1.81
CA GLN A 61 -0.36 6.64 -1.78
C GLN A 61 -0.68 5.29 -1.13
N ILE A 62 0.11 4.25 -1.40
CA ILE A 62 -0.07 2.95 -0.74
C ILE A 62 0.18 3.07 0.77
N GLU A 63 1.23 3.79 1.20
CA GLU A 63 1.50 4.06 2.63
C GLU A 63 0.35 4.83 3.29
N ALA A 64 -0.19 5.85 2.62
CA ALA A 64 -1.33 6.61 3.11
C ALA A 64 -2.58 5.73 3.29
N MET A 65 -2.88 4.86 2.33
CA MET A 65 -3.97 3.88 2.43
C MET A 65 -3.76 2.91 3.60
N ALA A 66 -2.54 2.40 3.79
CA ALA A 66 -2.21 1.53 4.93
C ALA A 66 -2.42 2.24 6.26
N SER A 67 -2.01 3.50 6.37
CA SER A 67 -2.19 4.34 7.56
C SER A 67 -3.69 4.59 7.87
N GLU A 68 -4.49 4.90 6.85
CA GLU A 68 -5.95 5.09 7.01
C GLU A 68 -6.63 3.82 7.51
N MET A 69 -6.32 2.67 6.89
CA MET A 69 -6.84 1.37 7.32
C MET A 69 -6.40 1.04 8.74
N GLY A 70 -5.15 1.32 9.11
CA GLY A 70 -4.63 1.15 10.47
C GLY A 70 -5.38 2.00 11.49
N ASN A 71 -5.74 3.24 11.14
CA ASN A 71 -6.58 4.10 11.98
C ASN A 71 -7.99 3.53 12.16
N THR A 72 -8.57 2.98 11.08
CA THR A 72 -9.89 2.34 11.12
C THR A 72 -9.88 1.10 12.01
N VAL A 73 -8.88 0.24 11.87
CA VAL A 73 -8.68 -0.95 12.71
C VAL A 73 -8.56 -0.55 14.18
N ARG A 74 -7.74 0.45 14.52
CA ARG A 74 -7.57 0.93 15.92
C ARG A 74 -8.88 1.46 16.50
N LYS A 75 -9.64 2.24 15.75
CA LYS A 75 -10.93 2.79 16.20
C LYS A 75 -11.98 1.70 16.45
N ARG A 76 -11.91 0.59 15.73
CA ARG A 76 -12.86 -0.52 15.81
C ARG A 76 -12.37 -1.71 16.65
N ALA A 77 -11.14 -1.65 17.19
CA ALA A 77 -10.53 -2.74 17.96
C ALA A 77 -11.32 -3.16 19.21
N GLY A 78 -12.21 -2.29 19.74
CA GLY A 78 -13.15 -2.64 20.82
C GLY A 78 -14.40 -3.42 20.36
N GLN A 79 -14.63 -3.55 19.06
CA GLN A 79 -15.77 -4.29 18.48
C GLN A 79 -15.29 -5.70 18.11
N GLN A 80 -15.14 -6.58 19.12
CA GLN A 80 -14.69 -7.96 18.89
C GLN A 80 -15.64 -8.71 17.95
N GLY A 81 -15.07 -9.43 16.98
CA GLY A 81 -15.77 -10.38 16.11
C GLY A 81 -16.32 -9.80 14.79
N SER A 82 -15.93 -8.60 14.39
CA SER A 82 -16.32 -8.06 13.09
C SER A 82 -15.39 -8.58 11.99
N SER A 83 -15.91 -9.42 11.09
CA SER A 83 -15.22 -9.88 9.87
C SER A 83 -14.70 -8.70 9.01
N THR A 84 -15.30 -7.53 9.15
CA THR A 84 -14.86 -6.29 8.50
C THR A 84 -13.52 -5.79 9.06
N VAL A 85 -13.30 -5.86 10.38
CA VAL A 85 -12.03 -5.45 11.01
C VAL A 85 -10.90 -6.38 10.59
N GLU A 86 -11.17 -7.68 10.51
CA GLU A 86 -10.18 -8.67 10.05
C GLU A 86 -9.76 -8.42 8.60
N ARG A 87 -10.73 -8.13 7.72
CA ARG A 87 -10.46 -7.80 6.32
C ARG A 87 -9.65 -6.50 6.18
N GLU A 88 -10.02 -5.46 6.92
CA GLU A 88 -9.27 -4.19 6.95
C GLU A 88 -7.84 -4.40 7.46
N PHE A 89 -7.65 -5.22 8.49
CA PHE A 89 -6.33 -5.56 9.02
C PHE A 89 -5.49 -6.31 7.98
N ALA A 90 -6.06 -7.30 7.30
CA ALA A 90 -5.39 -8.05 6.25
C ALA A 90 -4.96 -7.14 5.10
N LEU A 91 -5.84 -6.24 4.67
CA LEU A 91 -5.57 -5.30 3.59
C LEU A 91 -4.50 -4.27 3.98
N MET A 92 -4.57 -3.73 5.21
CA MET A 92 -3.53 -2.86 5.77
C MET A 92 -2.16 -3.54 5.74
N LYS A 93 -2.09 -4.81 6.15
CA LYS A 93 -0.85 -5.58 6.11
C LYS A 93 -0.34 -5.73 4.68
N THR A 94 -1.20 -6.09 3.74
CA THR A 94 -0.85 -6.19 2.31
C THR A 94 -0.33 -4.86 1.77
N ALA A 95 -0.96 -3.74 2.10
CA ALA A 95 -0.51 -2.41 1.68
C ALA A 95 0.88 -2.08 2.24
N ASN A 96 1.13 -2.34 3.54
CA ASN A 96 2.44 -2.13 4.15
C ASN A 96 3.53 -2.99 3.50
N GLU A 97 3.27 -4.28 3.26
CA GLU A 97 4.21 -5.20 2.61
C GLU A 97 4.51 -4.76 1.18
N THR A 98 3.49 -4.32 0.43
CA THR A 98 3.63 -3.80 -0.92
C THR A 98 4.49 -2.53 -0.93
N ALA A 99 4.19 -1.57 -0.06
CA ALA A 99 4.95 -0.33 0.03
C ALA A 99 6.41 -0.57 0.44
N ALA A 100 6.66 -1.47 1.40
CA ALA A 100 8.01 -1.86 1.79
C ALA A 100 8.79 -2.49 0.63
N THR A 101 8.14 -3.38 -0.12
CA THR A 101 8.72 -4.02 -1.32
C THR A 101 9.08 -2.98 -2.38
N ASN A 102 8.20 -2.01 -2.61
CA ASN A 102 8.43 -0.93 -3.57
C ASN A 102 9.62 -0.04 -3.14
N TRP A 103 9.76 0.28 -1.85
CA TRP A 103 10.94 1.02 -1.35
C TRP A 103 12.23 0.24 -1.55
N LEU A 104 12.25 -1.07 -1.32
CA LEU A 104 13.40 -1.92 -1.63
C LEU A 104 13.75 -1.86 -3.12
N ALA A 105 12.75 -1.99 -3.99
CA ALA A 105 12.94 -1.90 -5.44
C ALA A 105 13.48 -0.54 -5.87
N LEU A 106 13.01 0.56 -5.26
CA LEU A 106 13.53 1.91 -5.52
C LEU A 106 14.99 2.04 -5.10
N GLY A 107 15.36 1.53 -3.92
CA GLY A 107 16.75 1.53 -3.48
C GLY A 107 17.67 0.75 -4.42
N GLN A 108 17.22 -0.42 -4.88
CA GLN A 108 17.92 -1.23 -5.89
C GLN A 108 18.04 -0.49 -7.24
N TYR A 109 16.95 0.15 -7.68
CA TYR A 109 16.97 0.98 -8.89
C TYR A 109 18.06 2.05 -8.83
N PHE A 110 18.16 2.80 -7.74
CA PHE A 110 19.20 3.79 -7.55
C PHE A 110 20.61 3.18 -7.52
N ALA A 111 20.77 2.03 -6.85
CA ALA A 111 22.05 1.33 -6.78
C ALA A 111 22.53 0.87 -8.18
N ILE A 112 21.63 0.29 -9.00
CA ILE A 112 21.91 -0.10 -10.38
C ILE A 112 22.29 1.10 -11.24
N LYS A 113 21.66 2.26 -11.02
CA LYS A 113 21.98 3.53 -11.70
C LYS A 113 23.25 4.19 -11.15
N ARG A 114 23.93 3.60 -10.17
CA ARG A 114 25.08 4.16 -9.44
C ARG A 114 24.77 5.48 -8.74
N GLN A 115 23.51 5.71 -8.43
CA GLN A 115 23.04 6.84 -7.64
C GLN A 115 23.07 6.45 -6.15
N TYR A 116 24.29 6.18 -5.66
CA TYR A 116 24.50 5.60 -4.32
C TYR A 116 23.97 6.46 -3.16
N PRO A 117 24.09 7.81 -3.20
CA PRO A 117 23.48 8.63 -2.15
C PRO A 117 21.96 8.45 -2.04
N GLN A 118 21.24 8.37 -3.18
CA GLN A 118 19.81 8.16 -3.22
C GLN A 118 19.45 6.74 -2.76
N ALA A 119 20.22 5.73 -3.17
CA ALA A 119 20.03 4.35 -2.70
C ALA A 119 20.15 4.27 -1.17
N ARG A 120 21.19 4.88 -0.58
CA ARG A 120 21.37 4.93 0.88
C ARG A 120 20.22 5.63 1.59
N ALA A 121 19.81 6.79 1.08
CA ALA A 121 18.69 7.53 1.65
C ALA A 121 17.40 6.70 1.65
N THR A 122 17.14 5.98 0.54
CA THR A 122 15.96 5.11 0.40
C THR A 122 16.00 3.94 1.38
N TYR A 123 17.14 3.24 1.51
CA TYR A 123 17.26 2.13 2.47
C TYR A 123 17.16 2.60 3.93
N ARG A 124 17.77 3.76 4.28
CA ARG A 124 17.64 4.35 5.61
C ARG A 124 16.20 4.73 5.92
N ARG A 125 15.51 5.45 5.01
CA ARG A 125 14.08 5.74 5.16
C ARG A 125 13.28 4.47 5.49
N MET A 126 13.53 3.38 4.76
CA MET A 126 12.84 2.14 4.98
C MET A 126 13.14 1.54 6.36
N ILE A 127 14.41 1.53 6.80
CA ILE A 127 14.82 1.02 8.12
C ILE A 127 14.14 1.81 9.24
N ASP A 128 14.02 3.12 9.08
CA ASP A 128 13.47 4.05 10.08
C ASP A 128 11.93 4.01 10.12
N THR A 129 11.28 3.77 8.96
CA THR A 129 9.82 3.79 8.84
C THR A 129 9.18 2.45 9.22
N TYR A 130 9.76 1.33 8.78
CA TYR A 130 9.20 -0.01 8.93
C TYR A 130 9.72 -0.70 10.19
N THR A 131 9.24 -0.24 11.36
CA THR A 131 9.76 -0.67 12.67
C THR A 131 8.94 -1.77 13.34
N ASN A 132 7.75 -2.12 12.82
CA ASN A 132 6.92 -3.17 13.39
C ASN A 132 7.59 -4.55 13.27
N PRO A 133 7.30 -5.49 14.19
CA PRO A 133 7.85 -6.86 14.11
C PRO A 133 7.52 -7.57 12.80
N THR A 134 6.36 -7.28 12.20
CA THR A 134 5.92 -7.83 10.90
C THR A 134 6.78 -7.33 9.74
N ASP A 135 7.39 -6.16 9.86
CA ASP A 135 8.19 -5.52 8.81
C ASP A 135 9.66 -5.95 8.85
N ARG A 136 10.03 -6.74 9.88
CA ARG A 136 11.39 -7.20 10.12
C ARG A 136 12.08 -7.79 8.88
N PRO A 137 11.45 -8.65 8.06
CA PRO A 137 12.11 -9.22 6.88
C PRO A 137 12.55 -8.15 5.87
N HIS A 138 11.71 -7.15 5.62
CA HIS A 138 12.02 -6.05 4.69
C HIS A 138 13.11 -5.14 5.25
N ARG A 139 13.04 -4.83 6.55
CA ARG A 139 14.08 -4.04 7.23
C ARG A 139 15.44 -4.74 7.20
N GLU A 140 15.50 -6.05 7.42
CA GLU A 140 16.74 -6.81 7.32
C GLU A 140 17.29 -6.84 5.89
N GLN A 141 16.42 -6.88 4.87
CA GLN A 141 16.86 -6.75 3.48
C GLN A 141 17.46 -5.38 3.19
N ALA A 142 16.83 -4.30 3.66
CA ALA A 142 17.36 -2.94 3.52
C ALA A 142 18.71 -2.78 4.23
N LEU A 143 18.87 -3.34 5.44
CA LEU A 143 20.13 -3.34 6.18
C LEU A 143 21.23 -4.10 5.45
N ARG A 144 20.92 -5.24 4.81
CA ARG A 144 21.91 -5.96 3.98
C ARG A 144 22.31 -5.14 2.77
N ALA A 145 21.31 -4.62 2.04
CA ALA A 145 21.56 -3.79 0.85
C ALA A 145 22.37 -2.54 1.17
N LEU A 146 22.15 -1.92 2.33
CA LEU A 146 22.94 -0.77 2.79
C LEU A 146 24.40 -1.15 3.06
N ARG A 147 24.65 -2.28 3.73
CA ARG A 147 26.02 -2.78 3.96
C ARG A 147 26.74 -3.12 2.66
N ASP A 148 26.03 -3.76 1.72
CA ASP A 148 26.60 -4.11 0.41
C ASP A 148 26.99 -2.82 -0.36
N LEU A 149 26.14 -1.79 -0.26
CA LEU A 149 26.39 -0.49 -0.87
C LEU A 149 27.60 0.21 -0.25
N ASP A 150 27.77 0.12 1.07
CA ASP A 150 28.90 0.72 1.79
C ASP A 150 30.22 0.02 1.48
N MET A 151 30.21 -1.25 1.04
CA MET A 151 31.40 -1.93 0.53
C MET A 151 31.78 -1.47 -0.88
N ILE A 152 30.79 -1.10 -1.71
CA ILE A 152 31.02 -0.66 -3.11
C ILE A 152 31.43 0.81 -3.16
N ASP A 153 30.81 1.65 -2.34
CA ASP A 153 30.99 3.10 -2.29
C ASP A 153 30.98 3.53 -0.82
N PRO A 154 32.14 3.45 -0.12
CA PRO A 154 32.21 3.84 1.29
C PRO A 154 31.77 5.29 1.51
N PRO A 155 30.98 5.58 2.55
CA PRO A 155 30.62 6.95 2.85
C PRO A 155 31.91 7.75 3.13
N THR A 156 32.08 8.85 2.42
CA THR A 156 33.19 9.78 2.68
C THR A 156 33.04 10.31 4.11
N THR A 157 33.87 9.82 5.02
CA THR A 157 34.04 10.43 6.33
C THR A 157 34.63 11.80 6.13
N THR A 158 33.80 12.84 6.06
CA THR A 158 34.29 14.20 6.32
C THR A 158 34.79 14.23 7.76
N SER A 159 36.08 14.00 7.97
CA SER A 159 36.71 14.30 9.25
C SER A 159 36.38 15.76 9.57
N PRO A 160 35.83 16.07 10.76
CA PRO A 160 35.73 17.46 11.15
C PRO A 160 37.14 18.03 11.17
N THR A 161 37.40 18.92 10.24
CA THR A 161 38.61 19.77 10.30
C THR A 161 38.45 20.60 11.56
N ASN A 162 39.14 20.21 12.60
CA ASN A 162 39.22 20.98 13.83
C ASN A 162 40.01 22.24 13.51
N PRO A 163 39.47 23.45 13.77
CA PRO A 163 40.22 24.71 13.58
C PRO A 163 41.31 24.89 14.62
#